data_30e5eac9c28b33e13bd5588f8d152dd6
#
_entry.id   30e5eac9c28b33e13bd5588f8d152dd6
#
_cell.length_a   1.000
_cell.length_b   1.000
_cell.length_c   1.000
_cell.angle_alpha   90.00
_cell.angle_beta   90.00
_cell.angle_gamma   90.00
#
_symmetry.space_group_name_H-M   'P 1'
#
loop_
_entity.id
_entity.type
_entity.pdbx_description
1 polymer ?
#
loop_
_entity_poly.entity_id
_entity_poly.type
_entity_poly.pdbx_seq_one_letter_code
_entity_poly.pdbx_strand_id
1 'polypeptide(L)'
;MSNTAALLPQECSPVNAGDSVRLRVPRWMVWSMGVAIVLTYLCLLGAFSLAEPDEPRYAEIAREMIALHDWVTPHLNYVKYFEKPPFVYWLTAINFELFGMSEFVARLWPALFGLIGIITVYVLGRSMYGVWTGYTAAALLAATPFYFGLSQILILDMPL
;
A
#
# COMPACT_ATOMS: atom_id res chain seq x y z
N MET A 1 64.62 -42.81 -22.88
CA MET A 1 64.60 -41.58 -22.11
C MET A 1 63.20 -40.99 -22.20
N SER A 2 62.43 -41.32 -21.25
CA SER A 2 60.99 -41.04 -21.16
C SER A 2 60.74 -39.63 -20.56
N ASN A 3 60.09 -38.77 -21.30
CA ASN A 3 59.77 -37.44 -20.88
C ASN A 3 58.30 -37.42 -20.38
N THR A 4 58.16 -37.67 -19.07
CA THR A 4 56.87 -37.61 -18.43
C THR A 4 56.66 -36.15 -17.98
N ALA A 5 56.07 -35.33 -18.86
CA ALA A 5 55.69 -33.99 -18.47
C ALA A 5 54.46 -34.10 -17.55
N ALA A 6 54.65 -33.70 -16.32
CA ALA A 6 53.65 -33.65 -15.29
C ALA A 6 52.48 -32.73 -15.70
N LEU A 7 51.29 -33.30 -15.81
CA LEU A 7 50.02 -32.58 -15.87
C LEU A 7 49.75 -31.96 -14.49
N LEU A 8 50.12 -30.68 -14.33
CA LEU A 8 49.71 -29.92 -13.17
C LEU A 8 48.17 -29.70 -13.26
N PRO A 9 47.47 -29.87 -12.14
CA PRO A 9 46.06 -29.53 -12.10
C PRO A 9 45.93 -28.03 -12.37
N GLN A 10 45.10 -27.65 -13.33
CA GLN A 10 44.71 -26.25 -13.48
C GLN A 10 44.00 -25.82 -12.18
N GLU A 11 44.60 -24.93 -11.44
CA GLU A 11 43.99 -24.25 -10.34
C GLU A 11 42.72 -23.57 -10.85
N CYS A 12 41.56 -24.08 -10.43
CA CYS A 12 40.30 -23.40 -10.57
C CYS A 12 40.44 -22.03 -9.92
N SER A 13 40.64 -20.98 -10.70
CA SER A 13 40.60 -19.62 -10.18
C SER A 13 39.23 -19.42 -9.50
N PRO A 14 39.22 -18.92 -8.24
CA PRO A 14 37.96 -18.68 -7.55
C PRO A 14 37.17 -17.70 -8.40
N VAL A 15 35.95 -18.15 -8.82
CA VAL A 15 34.96 -17.28 -9.43
C VAL A 15 34.80 -16.10 -8.47
N ASN A 16 35.23 -14.92 -8.91
CA ASN A 16 35.08 -13.70 -8.14
C ASN A 16 33.59 -13.48 -7.84
N ALA A 17 33.15 -13.94 -6.69
CA ALA A 17 31.79 -13.70 -6.14
C ALA A 17 31.52 -12.21 -5.85
N GLY A 18 32.43 -11.32 -6.28
CA GLY A 18 32.40 -9.89 -5.99
C GLY A 18 31.83 -8.99 -7.07
N ASP A 19 31.58 -9.48 -8.28
CA ASP A 19 30.90 -8.71 -9.33
C ASP A 19 29.38 -8.83 -9.21
N SER A 20 28.84 -8.45 -8.06
CA SER A 20 27.45 -8.07 -7.99
C SER A 20 27.30 -6.84 -8.90
N VAL A 21 26.70 -7.04 -10.06
CA VAL A 21 26.26 -5.97 -10.95
C VAL A 21 25.38 -5.03 -10.13
N ARG A 22 25.98 -3.97 -9.59
CA ARG A 22 25.23 -2.92 -8.90
C ARG A 22 24.44 -2.14 -9.95
N LEU A 23 23.30 -2.67 -10.34
CA LEU A 23 22.35 -1.97 -11.18
C LEU A 23 21.99 -0.67 -10.46
N ARG A 24 22.50 0.46 -10.95
CA ARG A 24 22.12 1.77 -10.42
C ARG A 24 20.73 2.12 -10.95
N VAL A 25 19.71 2.02 -10.09
CA VAL A 25 18.38 2.54 -10.45
C VAL A 25 18.51 4.05 -10.67
N PRO A 26 18.24 4.56 -11.86
CA PRO A 26 18.24 6.00 -12.08
C PRO A 26 17.10 6.63 -11.25
N ARG A 27 17.39 7.76 -10.62
CA ARG A 27 16.44 8.42 -9.69
C ARG A 27 15.09 8.73 -10.35
N TRP A 28 15.09 9.05 -11.63
CA TRP A 28 13.85 9.32 -12.37
C TRP A 28 12.93 8.09 -12.47
N MET A 29 13.47 6.87 -12.58
CA MET A 29 12.68 5.63 -12.56
C MET A 29 11.94 5.43 -11.22
N VAL A 30 12.59 5.73 -10.10
CA VAL A 30 11.95 5.64 -8.77
C VAL A 30 10.80 6.64 -8.67
N TRP A 31 11.03 7.87 -9.13
CA TRP A 31 10.01 8.91 -9.12
C TRP A 31 8.84 8.61 -10.06
N SER A 32 9.12 8.15 -11.29
CA SER A 32 8.06 7.82 -12.27
C SER A 32 7.18 6.67 -11.79
N MET A 33 7.77 5.62 -11.19
CA MET A 33 7.00 4.53 -10.59
C MET A 33 6.19 5.01 -9.39
N GLY A 34 6.78 5.81 -8.50
CA GLY A 34 6.06 6.38 -7.36
C GLY A 34 4.84 7.19 -7.81
N VAL A 35 5.01 8.06 -8.79
CA VAL A 35 3.90 8.84 -9.37
C VAL A 35 2.85 7.94 -10.02
N ALA A 36 3.26 6.93 -10.78
CA ALA A 36 2.34 5.97 -11.40
C ALA A 36 1.51 5.22 -10.36
N ILE A 37 2.13 4.74 -9.27
CA ILE A 37 1.43 4.06 -8.17
C ILE A 37 0.41 5.02 -7.53
N VAL A 38 0.82 6.24 -7.17
CA VAL A 38 -0.08 7.23 -6.54
C VAL A 38 -1.27 7.54 -7.46
N LEU A 39 -1.02 7.79 -8.73
CA LEU A 39 -2.08 8.05 -9.70
C LEU A 39 -3.04 6.86 -9.83
N THR A 40 -2.53 5.62 -9.93
CA THR A 40 -3.36 4.42 -10.04
C THR A 40 -4.24 4.24 -8.79
N TYR A 41 -3.66 4.45 -7.59
CA TYR A 41 -4.39 4.29 -6.33
C TYR A 41 -5.44 5.37 -6.11
N LEU A 42 -5.26 6.57 -6.59
CA LEU A 42 -6.19 7.68 -6.40
C LEU A 42 -7.23 7.83 -7.53
N CYS A 43 -6.85 7.61 -8.79
CA CYS A 43 -7.75 7.82 -9.92
C CYS A 43 -8.96 6.88 -9.95
N LEU A 44 -8.86 5.70 -9.35
CA LEU A 44 -9.92 4.68 -9.37
C LEU A 44 -10.90 4.76 -8.20
N LEU A 45 -10.63 5.59 -7.17
CA LEU A 45 -11.43 5.66 -5.94
C LEU A 45 -12.91 6.03 -6.17
N GLY A 46 -13.20 6.88 -7.13
CA GLY A 46 -14.55 7.33 -7.45
C GLY A 46 -15.16 6.66 -8.69
N ALA A 47 -14.52 5.62 -9.26
CA ALA A 47 -14.95 5.02 -10.51
C ALA A 47 -16.17 4.09 -10.37
N PHE A 48 -16.41 3.58 -9.17
CA PHE A 48 -17.48 2.62 -8.89
C PHE A 48 -18.31 3.07 -7.68
N SER A 49 -19.61 2.76 -7.69
CA SER A 49 -20.48 2.93 -6.53
C SER A 49 -19.97 2.14 -5.33
N LEU A 50 -20.38 2.52 -4.11
CA LEU A 50 -20.00 1.80 -2.89
C LEU A 50 -20.48 0.35 -2.96
N ALA A 51 -19.57 -0.59 -2.66
CA ALA A 51 -19.86 -2.02 -2.72
C ALA A 51 -20.69 -2.46 -1.52
N GLU A 52 -21.87 -3.02 -1.79
CA GLU A 52 -22.74 -3.59 -0.75
C GLU A 52 -22.17 -4.91 -0.21
N PRO A 53 -22.40 -5.23 1.09
CA PRO A 53 -23.20 -4.46 2.07
C PRO A 53 -22.39 -3.52 2.96
N ASP A 54 -21.07 -3.57 2.95
CA ASP A 54 -20.22 -3.00 4.00
C ASP A 54 -19.87 -1.52 3.79
N GLU A 55 -19.48 -1.12 2.58
CA GLU A 55 -19.05 0.26 2.32
C GLU A 55 -20.16 1.29 2.58
N PRO A 56 -21.42 1.10 2.10
CA PRO A 56 -22.50 2.03 2.40
C PRO A 56 -22.78 2.12 3.90
N ARG A 57 -22.66 1.00 4.62
CA ARG A 57 -22.85 0.95 6.07
C ARG A 57 -21.82 1.82 6.80
N TYR A 58 -20.55 1.71 6.46
CA TYR A 58 -19.49 2.48 7.11
C TYR A 58 -19.54 3.97 6.73
N ALA A 59 -19.90 4.28 5.51
CA ALA A 59 -20.12 5.65 5.06
C ALA A 59 -21.33 6.28 5.79
N GLU A 60 -22.42 5.52 5.97
CA GLU A 60 -23.60 5.99 6.70
C GLU A 60 -23.32 6.25 8.16
N ILE A 61 -22.56 5.38 8.85
CA ILE A 61 -22.15 5.62 10.23
C ILE A 61 -21.37 6.95 10.34
N ALA A 62 -20.42 7.20 9.45
CA ALA A 62 -19.67 8.45 9.44
C ALA A 62 -20.58 9.66 9.18
N ARG A 63 -21.56 9.54 8.29
CA ARG A 63 -22.55 10.59 8.03
C ARG A 63 -23.43 10.88 9.24
N GLU A 64 -23.91 9.84 9.93
CA GLU A 64 -24.73 10.01 11.14
C GLU A 64 -23.95 10.63 12.30
N MET A 65 -22.65 10.32 12.46
CA MET A 65 -21.79 10.98 13.45
C MET A 65 -21.77 12.50 13.25
N ILE A 66 -21.69 12.96 12.01
CA ILE A 66 -21.74 14.40 11.70
C ILE A 66 -23.15 14.95 11.97
N ALA A 67 -24.20 14.28 11.48
CA ALA A 67 -25.58 14.75 11.58
C ALA A 67 -26.09 14.83 13.03
N LEU A 68 -25.68 13.89 13.88
CA LEU A 68 -26.04 13.82 15.28
C LEU A 68 -25.10 14.63 16.20
N HIS A 69 -23.98 15.14 15.67
CA HIS A 69 -22.89 15.74 16.45
C HIS A 69 -22.38 14.83 17.58
N ASP A 70 -22.50 13.51 17.42
CA ASP A 70 -22.03 12.51 18.38
C ASP A 70 -20.82 11.76 17.80
N TRP A 71 -19.63 12.20 18.18
CA TRP A 71 -18.35 11.62 17.75
C TRP A 71 -17.91 10.44 18.61
N VAL A 72 -18.60 10.16 19.69
CA VAL A 72 -18.23 9.10 20.64
C VAL A 72 -18.99 7.81 20.36
N THR A 73 -20.27 7.92 20.07
CA THR A 73 -21.16 6.78 19.88
C THR A 73 -21.49 6.62 18.40
N PRO A 74 -20.94 5.62 17.68
CA PRO A 74 -21.34 5.34 16.30
C PRO A 74 -22.83 4.93 16.25
N HIS A 75 -23.55 5.44 15.27
CA HIS A 75 -24.94 5.08 15.00
C HIS A 75 -25.07 4.56 13.57
N LEU A 76 -25.96 3.61 13.37
CA LEU A 76 -26.39 3.11 12.05
C LEU A 76 -27.92 3.08 12.02
N ASN A 77 -28.54 3.84 11.12
CA ASN A 77 -29.97 4.04 11.09
C ASN A 77 -30.53 4.56 12.46
N TYR A 78 -29.77 5.48 13.09
CA TYR A 78 -30.07 6.06 14.41
C TYR A 78 -30.04 5.05 15.57
N VAL A 79 -29.56 3.82 15.35
CA VAL A 79 -29.35 2.81 16.40
C VAL A 79 -27.86 2.72 16.73
N LYS A 80 -27.53 2.62 18.01
CA LYS A 80 -26.14 2.51 18.46
C LYS A 80 -25.46 1.28 17.88
N TYR A 81 -24.27 1.48 17.30
CA TYR A 81 -23.51 0.46 16.58
C TYR A 81 -22.09 0.34 17.16
N PHE A 82 -21.81 -0.76 17.89
CA PHE A 82 -20.54 -0.99 18.58
C PHE A 82 -19.75 -2.20 18.07
N GLU A 83 -20.03 -2.70 16.87
CA GLU A 83 -19.36 -3.91 16.36
C GLU A 83 -17.90 -3.69 16.01
N LYS A 84 -17.49 -2.47 15.68
CA LYS A 84 -16.15 -2.16 15.20
C LYS A 84 -15.58 -0.93 15.89
N PRO A 85 -14.23 -0.82 15.97
CA PRO A 85 -13.56 0.37 16.52
C PRO A 85 -13.92 1.65 15.74
N PRO A 86 -14.15 2.78 16.42
CA PRO A 86 -14.65 4.01 15.78
C PRO A 86 -13.60 4.76 14.94
N PHE A 87 -12.34 4.36 14.98
CA PHE A 87 -11.23 5.06 14.35
C PHE A 87 -11.46 5.37 12.85
N VAL A 88 -11.88 4.39 12.07
CA VAL A 88 -12.13 4.57 10.63
C VAL A 88 -13.34 5.47 10.39
N TYR A 89 -14.36 5.38 11.24
CA TYR A 89 -15.53 6.24 11.14
C TYR A 89 -15.16 7.70 11.39
N TRP A 90 -14.30 7.98 12.39
CA TRP A 90 -13.78 9.32 12.61
C TRP A 90 -13.02 9.88 11.42
N LEU A 91 -12.12 9.08 10.83
CA LEU A 91 -11.36 9.50 9.66
C LEU A 91 -12.27 9.79 8.48
N THR A 92 -13.28 8.95 8.25
CA THR A 92 -14.25 9.14 7.17
C THR A 92 -15.14 10.36 7.44
N ALA A 93 -15.61 10.56 8.68
CA ALA A 93 -16.39 11.71 9.04
C ALA A 93 -15.61 13.03 8.88
N ILE A 94 -14.34 13.08 9.32
CA ILE A 94 -13.46 14.22 9.10
C ILE A 94 -13.31 14.54 7.61
N ASN A 95 -13.12 13.52 6.77
CA ASN A 95 -13.05 13.72 5.34
C ASN A 95 -14.35 14.27 4.74
N PHE A 96 -15.50 13.77 5.20
CA PHE A 96 -16.80 14.26 4.75
C PHE A 96 -17.04 15.72 5.15
N GLU A 97 -16.60 16.14 6.32
CA GLU A 97 -16.65 17.54 6.71
C GLU A 97 -15.74 18.45 5.87
N LEU A 98 -14.54 17.98 5.55
CA LEU A 98 -13.55 18.80 4.83
C LEU A 98 -13.80 18.87 3.32
N PHE A 99 -14.18 17.75 2.69
CA PHE A 99 -14.23 17.60 1.23
C PHE A 99 -15.64 17.34 0.69
N GLY A 100 -16.63 17.23 1.58
CA GLY A 100 -18.00 16.87 1.22
C GLY A 100 -18.20 15.35 1.07
N MET A 101 -19.48 14.95 1.00
CA MET A 101 -19.86 13.54 0.92
C MET A 101 -19.77 13.05 -0.52
N SER A 102 -18.83 12.16 -0.80
CA SER A 102 -18.69 11.48 -2.09
C SER A 102 -18.03 10.12 -1.91
N GLU A 103 -18.24 9.22 -2.87
CA GLU A 103 -17.64 7.89 -2.89
C GLU A 103 -16.10 7.95 -2.90
N PHE A 104 -15.54 8.91 -3.62
CA PHE A 104 -14.11 9.19 -3.65
C PHE A 104 -13.60 9.53 -2.25
N VAL A 105 -14.27 10.45 -1.55
CA VAL A 105 -13.86 10.93 -0.23
C VAL A 105 -13.99 9.84 0.83
N ALA A 106 -15.01 8.98 0.73
CA ALA A 106 -15.18 7.84 1.62
C ALA A 106 -13.99 6.87 1.57
N ARG A 107 -13.46 6.61 0.37
CA ARG A 107 -12.35 5.67 0.12
C ARG A 107 -10.96 6.29 0.26
N LEU A 108 -10.87 7.57 0.56
CA LEU A 108 -9.58 8.27 0.60
C LEU A 108 -8.64 7.68 1.66
N TRP A 109 -9.15 7.35 2.86
CA TRP A 109 -8.32 6.81 3.93
C TRP A 109 -7.77 5.42 3.66
N PRO A 110 -8.54 4.42 3.19
CA PRO A 110 -7.99 3.13 2.78
C PRO A 110 -6.86 3.27 1.74
N ALA A 111 -7.04 4.12 0.74
CA ALA A 111 -6.01 4.38 -0.27
C ALA A 111 -4.75 5.02 0.31
N LEU A 112 -4.89 5.99 1.22
CA LEU A 112 -3.75 6.62 1.89
C LEU A 112 -2.98 5.62 2.76
N PHE A 113 -3.67 4.77 3.53
CA PHE A 113 -3.01 3.71 4.30
C PHE A 113 -2.33 2.69 3.39
N GLY A 114 -2.93 2.34 2.26
CA GLY A 114 -2.30 1.51 1.24
C GLY A 114 -1.00 2.12 0.71
N LEU A 115 -1.00 3.40 0.39
CA LEU A 115 0.21 4.12 -0.04
C LEU A 115 1.27 4.19 1.05
N ILE A 116 0.88 4.45 2.30
CA ILE A 116 1.79 4.43 3.47
C ILE A 116 2.44 3.05 3.63
N GLY A 117 1.68 1.97 3.49
CA GLY A 117 2.22 0.61 3.54
C GLY A 117 3.25 0.35 2.45
N ILE A 118 3.01 0.78 1.21
CA ILE A 118 3.97 0.67 0.10
C ILE A 118 5.25 1.46 0.39
N ILE A 119 5.13 2.70 0.90
CA ILE A 119 6.27 3.52 1.31
C ILE A 119 7.06 2.85 2.43
N THR A 120 6.38 2.29 3.42
CA THR A 120 7.00 1.58 4.55
C THR A 120 7.82 0.39 4.06
N VAL A 121 7.27 -0.44 3.17
CA VAL A 121 7.98 -1.57 2.58
C VAL A 121 9.18 -1.12 1.75
N TYR A 122 9.05 -0.02 1.00
CA TYR A 122 10.18 0.57 0.28
C TYR A 122 11.32 0.99 1.22
N VAL A 123 10.99 1.75 2.27
CA VAL A 123 11.98 2.26 3.23
C VAL A 123 12.66 1.11 3.97
N LEU A 124 11.89 0.14 4.43
CA LEU A 124 12.41 -1.02 5.15
C LEU A 124 13.30 -1.90 4.26
N GLY A 125 12.83 -2.26 3.07
CA GLY A 125 13.61 -3.04 2.12
C GLY A 125 14.89 -2.34 1.69
N ARG A 126 14.83 -1.01 1.50
CA ARG A 126 16.00 -0.19 1.20
C ARG A 126 17.01 -0.17 2.35
N SER A 127 16.56 -0.09 3.59
CA SER A 127 17.44 -0.03 4.75
C SER A 127 18.15 -1.34 5.03
N MET A 128 17.47 -2.48 4.79
CA MET A 128 18.01 -3.82 5.09
C MET A 128 18.85 -4.40 3.94
N TYR A 129 18.39 -4.24 2.70
CA TYR A 129 18.93 -4.95 1.54
C TYR A 129 19.34 -4.05 0.37
N GLY A 130 19.18 -2.74 0.51
CA GLY A 130 19.56 -1.76 -0.49
C GLY A 130 18.42 -1.32 -1.40
N VAL A 131 18.72 -0.29 -2.24
CA VAL A 131 17.71 0.46 -3.01
C VAL A 131 16.92 -0.44 -3.98
N TRP A 132 17.57 -1.40 -4.64
CA TRP A 132 16.90 -2.30 -5.58
C TRP A 132 15.88 -3.19 -4.92
N THR A 133 16.24 -3.77 -3.77
CA THR A 133 15.34 -4.64 -3.02
C THR A 133 14.13 -3.88 -2.49
N GLY A 134 14.34 -2.67 -1.95
CA GLY A 134 13.22 -1.81 -1.55
C GLY A 134 12.30 -1.46 -2.71
N TYR A 135 12.87 -1.13 -3.87
CA TYR A 135 12.11 -0.80 -5.07
C TYR A 135 11.27 -1.99 -5.58
N THR A 136 11.88 -3.16 -5.71
CA THR A 136 11.17 -4.37 -6.19
C THR A 136 10.11 -4.84 -5.21
N ALA A 137 10.39 -4.80 -3.90
CA ALA A 137 9.43 -5.16 -2.88
C ALA A 137 8.19 -4.24 -2.89
N ALA A 138 8.39 -2.92 -2.97
CA ALA A 138 7.31 -1.95 -3.06
C ALA A 138 6.50 -2.11 -4.35
N ALA A 139 7.16 -2.36 -5.49
CA ALA A 139 6.49 -2.60 -6.77
C ALA A 139 5.63 -3.87 -6.73
N LEU A 140 6.16 -4.96 -6.18
CA LEU A 140 5.42 -6.22 -6.03
C LEU A 140 4.21 -6.07 -5.11
N LEU A 141 4.37 -5.39 -3.97
CA LEU A 141 3.25 -5.12 -3.06
C LEU A 141 2.18 -4.28 -3.76
N ALA A 142 2.58 -3.18 -4.42
CA ALA A 142 1.66 -2.29 -5.13
C ALA A 142 0.92 -3.00 -6.28
N ALA A 143 1.57 -3.96 -6.94
CA ALA A 143 0.99 -4.75 -8.03
C ALA A 143 0.16 -5.95 -7.55
N THR A 144 0.15 -6.26 -6.24
CA THR A 144 -0.61 -7.38 -5.69
C THR A 144 -2.12 -7.05 -5.76
N PRO A 145 -2.94 -7.83 -6.49
CA PRO A 145 -4.35 -7.49 -6.70
C PRO A 145 -5.15 -7.42 -5.39
N PHE A 146 -4.83 -8.28 -4.44
CA PHE A 146 -5.50 -8.30 -3.13
C PHE A 146 -5.20 -7.02 -2.33
N TYR A 147 -3.93 -6.61 -2.26
CA TYR A 147 -3.52 -5.39 -1.57
C TYR A 147 -4.12 -4.13 -2.23
N PHE A 148 -4.08 -4.07 -3.55
CA PHE A 148 -4.71 -3.01 -4.31
C PHE A 148 -6.21 -2.97 -4.07
N GLY A 149 -6.90 -4.12 -4.16
CA GLY A 149 -8.35 -4.22 -3.92
C GLY A 149 -8.75 -3.72 -2.54
N LEU A 150 -8.06 -4.15 -1.47
CA LEU A 150 -8.33 -3.69 -0.11
C LEU A 150 -8.15 -2.18 0.05
N SER A 151 -7.20 -1.57 -0.67
CA SER A 151 -6.97 -0.12 -0.64
C SER A 151 -8.03 0.69 -1.39
N GLN A 152 -8.86 0.05 -2.23
CA GLN A 152 -9.92 0.69 -3.02
C GLN A 152 -11.29 0.60 -2.37
N ILE A 153 -11.43 -0.13 -1.27
CA ILE A 153 -12.70 -0.40 -0.61
C ILE A 153 -12.70 0.22 0.79
N LEU A 154 -13.82 0.81 1.19
CA LEU A 154 -14.00 1.35 2.55
C LEU A 154 -14.25 0.20 3.53
N ILE A 155 -13.18 -0.44 3.98
CA ILE A 155 -13.19 -1.48 5.01
C ILE A 155 -12.18 -1.17 6.10
N LEU A 156 -12.38 -1.78 7.27
CA LEU A 156 -11.52 -1.51 8.44
C LEU A 156 -10.18 -2.25 8.39
N ASP A 157 -10.03 -3.23 7.51
CA ASP A 157 -8.86 -4.12 7.49
C ASP A 157 -7.59 -3.43 6.97
N MET A 158 -7.73 -2.39 6.13
CA MET A 158 -6.57 -1.70 5.56
C MET A 158 -5.81 -0.82 6.56
N PRO A 159 -6.46 -0.10 7.49
CA PRO A 159 -5.77 0.68 8.53
C PRO A 159 -5.27 -0.14 9.73
N LEU A 160 -5.65 -1.40 9.86
CA LEU A 160 -5.19 -2.31 10.92
C LEU A 160 -3.90 -3.04 10.54
#